data_e163984bda937f9a396333b54b6acc67
#
_entry.id   e163984bda937f9a396333b54b6acc67
#
_cell.length_a   1.000
_cell.length_b   1.000
_cell.length_c   1.000
_cell.angle_alpha   90.00
_cell.angle_beta   90.00
_cell.angle_gamma   90.00
#
_symmetry.space_group_name_H-M   'P 1'
#
loop_
_entity.id
_entity.type
_entity.pdbx_description
1 polymer ?
#
loop_
_entity_poly.entity_id
_entity_poly.type
_entity_poly.pdbx_seq_one_letter_code
_entity_poly.pdbx_strand_id
1 'polypeptide(L)'
;MDAWPAEAGRARDMGFTWLYVNPVHDPGFSGSLYAIKDYERLHPALVPASGASGIDALAPVLGEIRGLGLSTMMDLVVNHTSRDSPLVTAHPGWFRRDASGEVVSPRAVDPDDPERVTVWGDLAEVDNEGAEDRDALWAFWELLVVRGLALGFDGFRCDAAYKVPAALWRRLIERARQLRPTAVFVAETLGCTLEETQALAAAGFDCFYNSSKWWDFEAPWCLEQHERFRHVAPSIAFPESHDTERLAAETGGSEAVQCQRYAFAALFSCGVQLTMGYELGYRRRLDVVTTRPGDREPGLFDLTGFIRRVNALKRRHPLLAGEGVLRRVEGAPDVTVLRRWTDDAGTHRGFVVINRNRTDEREVRLDFSDLRAEPRVHRPWWPGTEEGAAAPPTLRLAPAEVVLVAEAS
;
A
#
# COMPACT_ATOMS: atom_id res chain seq x y z
N MET A 1 -8.56 19.06 -4.89
CA MET A 1 -8.87 18.19 -6.05
C MET A 1 -8.25 18.71 -7.36
N ASP A 2 -8.27 20.03 -7.63
CA ASP A 2 -7.76 20.63 -8.89
C ASP A 2 -6.27 20.29 -9.20
N ALA A 3 -5.47 19.97 -8.18
CA ALA A 3 -4.08 19.56 -8.38
C ALA A 3 -3.89 18.06 -8.73
N TRP A 4 -4.93 17.23 -8.64
CA TRP A 4 -4.82 15.79 -8.85
C TRP A 4 -4.30 15.38 -10.23
N PRO A 5 -4.74 16.00 -11.35
CA PRO A 5 -4.21 15.65 -12.66
C PRO A 5 -2.70 15.88 -12.80
N ALA A 6 -2.17 16.95 -12.21
CA ALA A 6 -0.73 17.23 -12.23
C ALA A 6 0.06 16.19 -11.42
N GLU A 7 -0.44 15.81 -10.24
CA GLU A 7 0.18 14.77 -9.41
C GLU A 7 0.08 13.39 -10.08
N ALA A 8 -1.04 13.08 -10.71
CA ALA A 8 -1.22 11.86 -11.50
C ALA A 8 -0.21 11.81 -12.68
N GLY A 9 -0.01 12.93 -13.37
CA GLY A 9 1.00 13.05 -14.42
C GLY A 9 2.40 12.71 -13.89
N ARG A 10 2.78 13.24 -12.73
CA ARG A 10 4.06 12.95 -12.07
C ARG A 10 4.17 11.47 -11.68
N ALA A 11 3.12 10.88 -11.11
CA ALA A 11 3.09 9.45 -10.76
C ALA A 11 3.26 8.56 -12.01
N ARG A 12 2.55 8.86 -13.11
CA ARG A 12 2.72 8.20 -14.41
C ARG A 12 4.15 8.29 -14.91
N ASP A 13 4.77 9.45 -14.83
CA ASP A 13 6.14 9.68 -15.33
C ASP A 13 7.20 8.93 -14.49
N MET A 14 6.91 8.64 -13.23
CA MET A 14 7.66 7.70 -12.40
C MET A 14 7.36 6.23 -12.71
N GLY A 15 6.36 5.94 -13.54
CA GLY A 15 6.01 4.60 -13.98
C GLY A 15 4.99 3.88 -13.12
N PHE A 16 4.25 4.58 -12.27
CA PHE A 16 3.10 3.99 -11.57
C PHE A 16 1.93 3.77 -12.51
N THR A 17 1.05 2.84 -12.14
CA THR A 17 -0.13 2.44 -12.91
C THR A 17 -1.43 2.80 -12.19
N TRP A 18 -1.36 3.09 -10.90
CA TRP A 18 -2.50 3.44 -10.05
C TRP A 18 -2.23 4.71 -9.26
N LEU A 19 -3.30 5.49 -9.05
CA LEU A 19 -3.36 6.55 -8.06
C LEU A 19 -4.33 6.14 -6.96
N TYR A 20 -3.85 6.05 -5.71
CA TYR A 20 -4.67 5.80 -4.54
C TYR A 20 -4.95 7.12 -3.82
N VAL A 21 -6.19 7.33 -3.39
CA VAL A 21 -6.62 8.48 -2.63
C VAL A 21 -7.27 8.05 -1.31
N ASN A 22 -6.94 8.75 -0.23
CA ASN A 22 -7.58 8.60 1.07
C ASN A 22 -9.09 8.89 0.96
N PRO A 23 -9.91 8.65 2.02
CA PRO A 23 -11.33 8.92 1.98
C PRO A 23 -11.62 10.35 1.52
N VAL A 24 -12.57 10.51 0.62
CA VAL A 24 -12.87 11.78 -0.06
C VAL A 24 -14.11 12.48 0.49
N HIS A 25 -14.80 11.82 1.41
CA HIS A 25 -16.10 12.23 1.94
C HIS A 25 -16.01 13.33 2.99
N ASP A 26 -17.15 13.98 3.25
CA ASP A 26 -17.26 15.03 4.28
C ASP A 26 -16.98 14.41 5.67
N PRO A 27 -16.00 14.95 6.42
CA PRO A 27 -15.63 14.42 7.71
C PRO A 27 -16.56 14.96 8.81
N GLY A 28 -16.57 14.25 9.94
CA GLY A 28 -17.23 14.72 11.14
C GLY A 28 -16.46 15.82 11.89
N PHE A 29 -16.84 16.05 13.12
CA PHE A 29 -16.34 17.13 13.96
C PHE A 29 -14.82 17.12 14.19
N SER A 30 -14.15 15.97 14.11
CA SER A 30 -12.70 15.87 14.25
C SER A 30 -11.94 16.37 13.02
N GLY A 31 -12.58 16.38 11.85
CA GLY A 31 -11.96 16.72 10.57
C GLY A 31 -11.06 15.61 10.01
N SER A 32 -11.00 14.43 10.64
CA SER A 32 -10.26 13.29 10.13
C SER A 32 -10.89 12.76 8.85
N LEU A 33 -10.08 12.49 7.81
CA LEU A 33 -10.53 11.88 6.56
C LEU A 33 -11.23 10.53 6.79
N TYR A 34 -10.85 9.80 7.83
CA TYR A 34 -11.41 8.50 8.17
C TYR A 34 -12.68 8.59 9.04
N ALA A 35 -12.95 9.74 9.64
CA ALA A 35 -14.19 9.99 10.40
C ALA A 35 -15.30 10.48 9.46
N ILE A 36 -15.81 9.61 8.60
CA ILE A 36 -16.79 9.98 7.57
C ILE A 36 -18.14 10.28 8.21
N LYS A 37 -18.67 11.48 7.93
CA LYS A 37 -19.98 11.95 8.37
C LYS A 37 -21.04 11.84 7.29
N ASP A 38 -20.74 12.32 6.09
CA ASP A 38 -21.66 12.36 4.96
C ASP A 38 -21.00 11.79 3.70
N TYR A 39 -21.54 10.69 3.21
CA TYR A 39 -21.03 9.95 2.05
C TYR A 39 -21.40 10.59 0.71
N GLU A 40 -22.33 11.56 0.67
CA GLU A 40 -22.77 12.24 -0.56
C GLU A 40 -22.04 13.57 -0.78
N ARG A 41 -21.22 14.00 0.17
CA ARG A 41 -20.49 15.27 0.11
C ARG A 41 -18.99 15.05 0.13
N LEU A 42 -18.29 15.95 -0.56
CA LEU A 42 -16.83 16.00 -0.55
C LEU A 42 -16.28 16.61 0.76
N HIS A 43 -15.14 16.10 1.19
CA HIS A 43 -14.31 16.78 2.17
C HIS A 43 -14.06 18.23 1.74
N PRO A 44 -14.21 19.24 2.63
CA PRO A 44 -14.09 20.67 2.28
C PRO A 44 -12.79 21.04 1.54
N ALA A 45 -11.65 20.39 1.89
CA ALA A 45 -10.37 20.63 1.22
C ALA A 45 -10.30 20.07 -0.22
N LEU A 46 -11.27 19.23 -0.62
CA LEU A 46 -11.36 18.65 -1.97
C LEU A 46 -12.37 19.38 -2.85
N VAL A 47 -13.17 20.28 -2.31
CA VAL A 47 -14.15 21.06 -3.09
C VAL A 47 -13.39 21.86 -4.17
N PRO A 48 -13.73 21.68 -5.46
CA PRO A 48 -13.06 22.39 -6.55
C PRO A 48 -13.36 23.88 -6.53
N ALA A 49 -12.59 24.65 -7.31
CA ALA A 49 -12.77 26.10 -7.43
C ALA A 49 -14.19 26.50 -7.92
N SER A 50 -14.90 25.59 -8.59
CA SER A 50 -16.31 25.78 -9.00
C SER A 50 -17.30 25.82 -7.83
N GLY A 51 -16.88 25.39 -6.62
CA GLY A 51 -17.73 25.30 -5.42
C GLY A 51 -18.65 24.06 -5.38
N ALA A 52 -18.54 23.13 -6.31
CA ALA A 52 -19.34 21.88 -6.31
C ALA A 52 -18.90 20.98 -5.15
N SER A 53 -19.75 20.83 -4.13
CA SER A 53 -19.44 20.05 -2.91
C SER A 53 -20.07 18.67 -2.87
N GLY A 54 -20.86 18.27 -3.84
CA GLY A 54 -21.38 16.91 -3.97
C GLY A 54 -20.31 15.95 -4.48
N ILE A 55 -20.41 14.67 -4.10
CA ILE A 55 -19.44 13.65 -4.47
C ILE A 55 -19.30 13.48 -5.99
N ASP A 56 -20.32 13.82 -6.78
CA ASP A 56 -20.29 13.76 -8.26
C ASP A 56 -19.24 14.67 -8.89
N ALA A 57 -18.77 15.69 -8.17
CA ALA A 57 -17.70 16.56 -8.63
C ALA A 57 -16.34 15.83 -8.85
N LEU A 58 -16.22 14.59 -8.36
CA LEU A 58 -15.04 13.74 -8.63
C LEU A 58 -15.00 13.19 -10.06
N ALA A 59 -16.14 12.95 -10.69
CA ALA A 59 -16.19 12.23 -11.97
C ALA A 59 -15.35 12.89 -13.09
N PRO A 60 -15.35 14.23 -13.29
CA PRO A 60 -14.50 14.86 -14.29
C PRO A 60 -13.01 14.63 -14.03
N VAL A 61 -12.51 14.82 -12.80
CA VAL A 61 -11.08 14.68 -12.49
C VAL A 61 -10.63 13.22 -12.57
N LEU A 62 -11.46 12.26 -12.18
CA LEU A 62 -11.18 10.83 -12.36
C LEU A 62 -11.10 10.48 -13.86
N GLY A 63 -11.95 11.10 -14.69
CA GLY A 63 -11.88 11.00 -16.16
C GLY A 63 -10.56 11.53 -16.72
N GLU A 64 -10.07 12.68 -16.24
CA GLU A 64 -8.77 13.24 -16.63
C GLU A 64 -7.62 12.31 -16.25
N ILE A 65 -7.62 11.80 -15.02
CA ILE A 65 -6.58 10.86 -14.53
C ILE A 65 -6.58 9.57 -15.37
N ARG A 66 -7.75 9.05 -15.70
CA ARG A 66 -7.87 7.90 -16.61
C ARG A 66 -7.32 8.24 -18.01
N GLY A 67 -7.55 9.43 -18.51
CA GLY A 67 -6.98 9.94 -19.76
C GLY A 67 -5.44 9.97 -19.76
N LEU A 68 -4.80 10.07 -18.59
CA LEU A 68 -3.35 9.95 -18.43
C LEU A 68 -2.86 8.49 -18.44
N GLY A 69 -3.77 7.50 -18.48
CA GLY A 69 -3.44 6.07 -18.45
C GLY A 69 -3.25 5.47 -17.05
N LEU A 70 -3.75 6.14 -16.01
CA LEU A 70 -3.75 5.64 -14.64
C LEU A 70 -5.13 5.14 -14.23
N SER A 71 -5.16 4.04 -13.50
CA SER A 71 -6.33 3.62 -12.73
C SER A 71 -6.40 4.35 -11.39
N THR A 72 -7.60 4.48 -10.83
CA THR A 72 -7.81 5.19 -9.56
C THR A 72 -8.42 4.26 -8.51
N MET A 73 -7.94 4.40 -7.27
CA MET A 73 -8.39 3.63 -6.12
C MET A 73 -8.78 4.59 -5.00
N MET A 74 -9.93 4.34 -4.38
CA MET A 74 -10.42 5.08 -3.21
C MET A 74 -10.29 4.23 -1.96
N ASP A 75 -10.04 4.90 -0.83
CA ASP A 75 -10.14 4.24 0.48
C ASP A 75 -11.60 3.93 0.82
N LEU A 76 -11.89 2.69 1.18
CA LEU A 76 -13.22 2.21 1.53
C LEU A 76 -13.27 1.88 3.02
N VAL A 77 -13.92 2.78 3.77
CA VAL A 77 -14.07 2.67 5.22
C VAL A 77 -15.47 2.15 5.53
N VAL A 78 -15.55 0.91 6.04
CA VAL A 78 -16.83 0.27 6.42
C VAL A 78 -16.85 -0.25 7.87
N ASN A 79 -15.70 -0.10 8.58
CA ASN A 79 -15.58 -0.52 9.97
C ASN A 79 -16.11 0.53 10.97
N HIS A 80 -16.14 1.79 10.57
CA HIS A 80 -16.55 2.91 11.44
C HIS A 80 -17.06 4.09 10.61
N THR A 81 -17.72 5.03 11.30
CA THR A 81 -18.08 6.35 10.78
C THR A 81 -17.65 7.41 11.78
N SER A 82 -17.82 8.70 11.47
CA SER A 82 -17.76 9.73 12.52
C SER A 82 -18.87 9.51 13.56
N ARG A 83 -18.57 9.84 14.81
CA ARG A 83 -19.56 9.77 15.90
C ARG A 83 -20.77 10.69 15.70
N ASP A 84 -20.58 11.81 15.01
CA ASP A 84 -21.64 12.75 14.64
C ASP A 84 -22.25 12.49 13.26
N SER A 85 -22.01 11.31 12.67
CA SER A 85 -22.67 10.90 11.44
C SER A 85 -24.19 10.76 11.68
N PRO A 86 -25.05 11.25 10.76
CA PRO A 86 -26.48 11.03 10.81
C PRO A 86 -26.88 9.56 10.90
N LEU A 87 -26.03 8.65 10.39
CA LEU A 87 -26.27 7.19 10.46
C LEU A 87 -26.36 6.70 11.92
N VAL A 88 -25.63 7.29 12.86
CA VAL A 88 -25.60 6.89 14.27
C VAL A 88 -26.98 7.08 14.92
N THR A 89 -27.72 8.11 14.51
CA THR A 89 -29.06 8.42 15.02
C THR A 89 -30.16 7.76 14.18
N ALA A 90 -29.98 7.67 12.86
CA ALA A 90 -30.97 7.09 11.96
C ALA A 90 -31.03 5.56 12.06
N HIS A 91 -29.87 4.92 12.30
CA HIS A 91 -29.73 3.46 12.36
C HIS A 91 -28.94 3.05 13.61
N PRO A 92 -29.45 3.29 14.82
CA PRO A 92 -28.71 3.02 16.07
C PRO A 92 -28.31 1.55 16.23
N GLY A 93 -29.06 0.60 15.68
CA GLY A 93 -28.75 -0.83 15.68
C GLY A 93 -27.63 -1.27 14.73
N TRP A 94 -27.06 -0.34 13.94
CA TRP A 94 -25.88 -0.62 13.09
C TRP A 94 -24.55 -0.46 13.83
N PHE A 95 -24.58 0.14 15.03
CA PHE A 95 -23.38 0.51 15.77
C PHE A 95 -23.22 -0.30 17.05
N ARG A 96 -21.99 -0.68 17.36
CA ARG A 96 -21.68 -1.34 18.63
C ARG A 96 -21.96 -0.41 19.79
N ARG A 97 -22.59 -0.98 20.83
CA ARG A 97 -22.88 -0.26 22.07
C ARG A 97 -22.31 -1.02 23.26
N ASP A 98 -21.86 -0.27 24.25
CA ASP A 98 -21.43 -0.83 25.52
C ASP A 98 -22.64 -1.16 26.43
N ALA A 99 -22.36 -1.68 27.64
CA ALA A 99 -23.39 -2.05 28.62
C ALA A 99 -24.24 -0.86 29.12
N SER A 100 -23.77 0.36 28.94
CA SER A 100 -24.53 1.60 29.28
C SER A 100 -25.40 2.09 28.13
N GLY A 101 -25.27 1.47 26.93
CA GLY A 101 -25.96 1.87 25.72
C GLY A 101 -25.23 2.94 24.90
N GLU A 102 -24.03 3.35 25.31
CA GLU A 102 -23.20 4.31 24.58
C GLU A 102 -22.53 3.66 23.37
N VAL A 103 -22.37 4.43 22.29
CA VAL A 103 -21.69 3.97 21.08
C VAL A 103 -20.21 3.72 21.36
N VAL A 104 -19.71 2.55 21.00
CA VAL A 104 -18.31 2.16 21.16
C VAL A 104 -17.44 2.83 20.09
N SER A 105 -16.24 3.26 20.49
CA SER A 105 -15.22 3.72 19.55
C SER A 105 -14.27 2.57 19.19
N PRO A 106 -13.83 2.47 17.93
CA PRO A 106 -12.84 1.48 17.54
C PRO A 106 -11.52 1.73 18.27
N ARG A 107 -10.81 0.62 18.52
CA ARG A 107 -9.52 0.63 19.22
C ARG A 107 -8.54 -0.34 18.58
N ALA A 108 -7.26 -0.06 18.73
CA ALA A 108 -6.18 -1.00 18.44
C ALA A 108 -5.32 -1.22 19.68
N VAL A 109 -4.87 -2.44 19.85
CA VAL A 109 -3.88 -2.84 20.85
C VAL A 109 -2.54 -2.92 20.15
N ASP A 110 -1.50 -2.33 20.74
CA ASP A 110 -0.15 -2.44 20.19
C ASP A 110 0.28 -3.92 20.23
N PRO A 111 0.72 -4.52 19.11
CA PRO A 111 1.11 -5.93 19.10
C PRO A 111 2.32 -6.24 19.96
N ASP A 112 3.19 -5.27 20.21
CA ASP A 112 4.40 -5.43 21.05
C ASP A 112 4.16 -5.03 22.51
N ASP A 113 3.05 -4.31 22.81
CA ASP A 113 2.69 -3.86 24.16
C ASP A 113 1.17 -3.91 24.37
N PRO A 114 0.62 -5.02 24.94
CA PRO A 114 -0.82 -5.16 25.15
C PRO A 114 -1.46 -4.14 26.09
N GLU A 115 -0.68 -3.42 26.90
CA GLU A 115 -1.18 -2.33 27.75
C GLU A 115 -1.36 -1.03 26.98
N ARG A 116 -0.71 -0.91 25.84
CA ARG A 116 -0.81 0.26 24.97
C ARG A 116 -2.02 0.13 24.04
N VAL A 117 -3.12 0.74 24.42
CA VAL A 117 -4.37 0.77 23.65
C VAL A 117 -4.61 2.16 23.09
N THR A 118 -4.73 2.25 21.77
CA THR A 118 -5.18 3.48 21.08
C THR A 118 -6.69 3.40 20.87
N VAL A 119 -7.42 4.42 21.33
CA VAL A 119 -8.88 4.55 21.13
C VAL A 119 -9.13 5.78 20.27
N TRP A 120 -9.86 5.61 19.16
CA TRP A 120 -10.26 6.71 18.29
C TRP A 120 -11.64 7.23 18.72
N GLY A 121 -11.65 8.16 19.70
CA GLY A 121 -12.87 8.65 20.37
C GLY A 121 -13.83 9.46 19.48
N ASP A 122 -13.40 9.90 18.33
CA ASP A 122 -14.20 10.59 17.31
C ASP A 122 -14.96 9.66 16.39
N LEU A 123 -14.68 8.33 16.46
CA LEU A 123 -15.28 7.32 15.61
C LEU A 123 -16.39 6.53 16.34
N ALA A 124 -17.38 6.10 15.58
CA ALA A 124 -18.42 5.16 15.96
C ALA A 124 -18.16 3.80 15.29
N GLU A 125 -17.94 2.75 16.06
CA GLU A 125 -17.68 1.41 15.54
C GLU A 125 -18.98 0.79 14.98
N VAL A 126 -18.91 0.35 13.71
CA VAL A 126 -20.02 -0.34 13.04
C VAL A 126 -20.02 -1.82 13.41
N ASP A 127 -21.18 -2.35 13.78
CA ASP A 127 -21.35 -3.78 14.05
C ASP A 127 -21.73 -4.56 12.79
N ASN A 128 -20.75 -4.75 11.91
CA ASN A 128 -20.97 -5.45 10.64
C ASN A 128 -21.40 -6.93 10.79
N GLU A 129 -21.27 -7.51 11.98
CA GLU A 129 -21.62 -8.90 12.24
C GLU A 129 -22.94 -9.05 13.01
N GLY A 130 -23.10 -8.27 14.08
CA GLY A 130 -24.21 -8.38 15.02
C GLY A 130 -25.33 -7.34 14.85
N ALA A 131 -25.27 -6.45 13.84
CA ALA A 131 -26.29 -5.44 13.62
C ALA A 131 -27.70 -6.05 13.52
N GLU A 132 -28.69 -5.41 14.15
CA GLU A 132 -30.10 -5.85 14.16
C GLU A 132 -30.66 -5.97 12.74
N ASP A 133 -30.34 -5.03 11.85
CA ASP A 133 -30.69 -5.05 10.42
C ASP A 133 -29.42 -5.12 9.57
N ARG A 134 -28.70 -6.23 9.73
CA ARG A 134 -27.42 -6.46 9.02
C ARG A 134 -27.57 -6.42 7.51
N ASP A 135 -28.68 -6.90 6.95
CA ASP A 135 -28.86 -6.92 5.51
C ASP A 135 -29.02 -5.51 4.93
N ALA A 136 -29.71 -4.61 5.62
CA ALA A 136 -29.80 -3.22 5.23
C ALA A 136 -28.44 -2.49 5.37
N LEU A 137 -27.71 -2.75 6.45
CA LEU A 137 -26.34 -2.24 6.62
C LEU A 137 -25.42 -2.69 5.48
N TRP A 138 -25.43 -3.97 5.14
CA TRP A 138 -24.60 -4.50 4.06
C TRP A 138 -25.02 -3.97 2.69
N ALA A 139 -26.32 -3.77 2.46
CA ALA A 139 -26.83 -3.13 1.24
C ALA A 139 -26.38 -1.66 1.13
N PHE A 140 -26.30 -0.94 2.26
CA PHE A 140 -25.73 0.42 2.29
C PHE A 140 -24.27 0.43 1.84
N TRP A 141 -23.43 -0.50 2.33
CA TRP A 141 -22.04 -0.63 1.89
C TRP A 141 -21.91 -1.03 0.41
N GLU A 142 -22.79 -1.91 -0.07
CA GLU A 142 -22.86 -2.22 -1.52
C GLU A 142 -23.17 -0.97 -2.34
N LEU A 143 -24.09 -0.13 -1.90
CA LEU A 143 -24.43 1.11 -2.59
C LEU A 143 -23.21 2.05 -2.65
N LEU A 144 -22.43 2.15 -1.57
CA LEU A 144 -21.20 2.96 -1.54
C LEU A 144 -20.18 2.47 -2.59
N VAL A 145 -19.97 1.16 -2.69
CA VAL A 145 -19.09 0.55 -3.70
C VAL A 145 -19.61 0.83 -5.11
N VAL A 146 -20.91 0.62 -5.36
CA VAL A 146 -21.56 0.90 -6.67
C VAL A 146 -21.38 2.37 -7.04
N ARG A 147 -21.56 3.28 -6.09
CA ARG A 147 -21.40 4.72 -6.27
C ARG A 147 -19.95 5.07 -6.63
N GLY A 148 -18.97 4.53 -5.92
CA GLY A 148 -17.54 4.73 -6.22
C GLY A 148 -17.17 4.30 -7.65
N LEU A 149 -17.66 3.12 -8.08
CA LEU A 149 -17.46 2.66 -9.45
C LEU A 149 -18.15 3.57 -10.49
N ALA A 150 -19.35 4.06 -10.19
CA ALA A 150 -20.10 4.97 -11.07
C ALA A 150 -19.39 6.32 -11.22
N LEU A 151 -18.77 6.83 -10.18
CA LEU A 151 -17.94 8.05 -10.20
C LEU A 151 -16.70 7.89 -11.07
N GLY A 152 -16.20 6.67 -11.21
CA GLY A 152 -15.06 6.39 -12.06
C GLY A 152 -13.86 5.76 -11.37
N PHE A 153 -13.94 5.41 -10.08
CA PHE A 153 -12.89 4.63 -9.44
C PHE A 153 -12.81 3.22 -10.05
N ASP A 154 -11.60 2.69 -10.13
CA ASP A 154 -11.33 1.37 -10.70
C ASP A 154 -11.09 0.33 -9.61
N GLY A 155 -10.97 0.75 -8.34
CA GLY A 155 -10.77 -0.13 -7.21
C GLY A 155 -10.88 0.56 -5.87
N PHE A 156 -10.63 -0.24 -4.82
CA PHE A 156 -10.75 0.18 -3.42
C PHE A 156 -9.61 -0.38 -2.57
N ARG A 157 -9.02 0.47 -1.75
CA ARG A 157 -8.23 0.04 -0.60
C ARG A 157 -9.18 -0.06 0.58
N CYS A 158 -9.27 -1.24 1.18
CA CYS A 158 -10.23 -1.54 2.24
C CYS A 158 -9.56 -1.32 3.60
N ASP A 159 -9.98 -0.27 4.27
CA ASP A 159 -9.46 0.17 5.56
C ASP A 159 -9.73 -0.85 6.66
N ALA A 160 -8.72 -1.12 7.51
CA ALA A 160 -8.79 -2.08 8.61
C ALA A 160 -9.55 -3.36 8.23
N ALA A 161 -9.23 -3.95 7.08
CA ALA A 161 -10.01 -5.04 6.48
C ALA A 161 -10.20 -6.23 7.43
N TYR A 162 -9.22 -6.49 8.29
CA TYR A 162 -9.24 -7.56 9.29
C TYR A 162 -10.29 -7.37 10.41
N LYS A 163 -10.82 -6.16 10.59
CA LYS A 163 -11.90 -5.86 11.55
C LYS A 163 -13.30 -6.07 11.00
N VAL A 164 -13.41 -6.43 9.72
CA VAL A 164 -14.67 -6.56 9.01
C VAL A 164 -14.85 -8.01 8.55
N PRO A 165 -16.05 -8.61 8.69
CA PRO A 165 -16.27 -10.00 8.31
C PRO A 165 -15.91 -10.27 6.85
N ALA A 166 -15.15 -11.34 6.59
CA ALA A 166 -14.78 -11.75 5.23
C ALA A 166 -15.99 -11.98 4.31
N ALA A 167 -17.13 -12.36 4.89
CA ALA A 167 -18.39 -12.53 4.16
C ALA A 167 -18.93 -11.21 3.60
N LEU A 168 -18.80 -10.10 4.34
CA LEU A 168 -19.15 -8.77 3.83
C LEU A 168 -18.20 -8.39 2.68
N TRP A 169 -16.88 -8.51 2.89
CA TRP A 169 -15.93 -8.22 1.82
C TRP A 169 -16.21 -9.02 0.55
N ARG A 170 -16.50 -10.31 0.68
CA ARG A 170 -16.87 -11.15 -0.47
C ARG A 170 -18.07 -10.58 -1.20
N ARG A 171 -19.15 -10.23 -0.46
CA ARG A 171 -20.36 -9.65 -1.02
C ARG A 171 -20.09 -8.35 -1.79
N LEU A 172 -19.28 -7.45 -1.21
CA LEU A 172 -18.91 -6.17 -1.85
C LEU A 172 -18.07 -6.40 -3.12
N ILE A 173 -17.09 -7.30 -3.06
CA ILE A 173 -16.21 -7.64 -4.18
C ILE A 173 -17.01 -8.30 -5.31
N GLU A 174 -17.86 -9.25 -5.02
CA GLU A 174 -18.72 -9.90 -6.01
C GLU A 174 -19.66 -8.89 -6.66
N ARG A 175 -20.29 -8.01 -5.88
CA ARG A 175 -21.15 -6.95 -6.39
C ARG A 175 -20.40 -5.99 -7.32
N ALA A 176 -19.22 -5.57 -6.93
CA ALA A 176 -18.37 -4.70 -7.75
C ALA A 176 -18.00 -5.38 -9.08
N ARG A 177 -17.59 -6.65 -9.05
CA ARG A 177 -17.18 -7.40 -10.24
C ARG A 177 -18.33 -7.74 -11.19
N GLN A 178 -19.56 -7.83 -10.70
CA GLN A 178 -20.75 -7.90 -11.56
C GLN A 178 -20.92 -6.65 -12.43
N LEU A 179 -20.53 -5.48 -11.92
CA LEU A 179 -20.65 -4.20 -12.62
C LEU A 179 -19.37 -3.86 -13.42
N ARG A 180 -18.24 -4.17 -12.87
CA ARG A 180 -16.90 -3.94 -13.43
C ARG A 180 -16.01 -5.15 -13.12
N PRO A 181 -15.90 -6.11 -14.04
CA PRO A 181 -15.12 -7.34 -13.83
C PRO A 181 -13.65 -7.10 -13.45
N THR A 182 -13.10 -5.94 -13.83
CA THR A 182 -11.71 -5.53 -13.54
C THR A 182 -11.56 -4.71 -12.27
N ALA A 183 -12.61 -4.57 -11.44
CA ALA A 183 -12.51 -3.84 -10.17
C ALA A 183 -11.52 -4.54 -9.22
N VAL A 184 -10.60 -3.76 -8.65
CA VAL A 184 -9.53 -4.23 -7.78
C VAL A 184 -9.82 -3.88 -6.32
N PHE A 185 -9.62 -4.86 -5.43
CA PHE A 185 -9.79 -4.68 -3.98
C PHE A 185 -8.50 -5.05 -3.26
N VAL A 186 -7.97 -4.11 -2.49
CA VAL A 186 -6.74 -4.28 -1.72
C VAL A 186 -7.06 -4.20 -0.24
N ALA A 187 -6.71 -5.24 0.52
CA ALA A 187 -6.94 -5.24 1.96
C ALA A 187 -5.77 -4.58 2.71
N GLU A 188 -6.09 -3.65 3.58
CA GLU A 188 -5.15 -3.24 4.60
C GLU A 188 -5.10 -4.30 5.71
N THR A 189 -3.90 -4.84 5.95
CA THR A 189 -3.61 -5.89 6.92
C THR A 189 -2.45 -5.49 7.83
N LEU A 190 -2.36 -4.20 8.15
CA LEU A 190 -1.30 -3.64 8.99
C LEU A 190 -1.73 -3.61 10.46
N GLY A 191 -0.83 -4.01 11.36
CA GLY A 191 -1.11 -4.03 12.80
C GLY A 191 -2.09 -5.13 13.24
N CYS A 192 -2.32 -6.16 12.42
CA CYS A 192 -3.13 -7.33 12.76
C CYS A 192 -2.27 -8.60 12.84
N THR A 193 -2.83 -9.63 13.43
CA THR A 193 -2.19 -10.95 13.52
C THR A 193 -2.21 -11.68 12.17
N LEU A 194 -1.37 -12.69 12.02
CA LEU A 194 -1.38 -13.55 10.84
C LEU A 194 -2.70 -14.34 10.71
N GLU A 195 -3.34 -14.66 11.83
CA GLU A 195 -4.65 -15.32 11.91
C GLU A 195 -5.77 -14.41 11.39
N GLU A 196 -5.79 -13.14 11.78
CA GLU A 196 -6.73 -12.15 11.27
C GLU A 196 -6.56 -11.92 9.77
N THR A 197 -5.32 -11.84 9.28
CA THR A 197 -5.03 -11.79 7.83
C THR A 197 -5.53 -13.06 7.14
N GLN A 198 -5.31 -14.25 7.73
CA GLN A 198 -5.75 -15.52 7.16
C GLN A 198 -7.28 -15.62 7.07
N ALA A 199 -8.01 -15.02 8.00
CA ALA A 199 -9.48 -14.98 7.97
C ALA A 199 -10.01 -14.26 6.71
N LEU A 200 -9.25 -13.35 6.12
CA LEU A 200 -9.60 -12.64 4.88
C LEU A 200 -9.41 -13.48 3.60
N ALA A 201 -8.75 -14.64 3.69
CA ALA A 201 -8.46 -15.48 2.50
C ALA A 201 -9.72 -15.84 1.70
N ALA A 202 -10.87 -15.99 2.38
CA ALA A 202 -12.14 -16.34 1.76
C ALA A 202 -12.87 -15.15 1.13
N ALA A 203 -12.38 -13.91 1.28
CA ALA A 203 -13.05 -12.71 0.80
C ALA A 203 -12.85 -12.46 -0.70
N GLY A 204 -11.71 -12.89 -1.28
CA GLY A 204 -11.40 -12.73 -2.70
C GLY A 204 -10.72 -11.41 -3.05
N PHE A 205 -9.95 -10.83 -2.13
CA PHE A 205 -9.10 -9.67 -2.38
C PHE A 205 -8.05 -9.94 -3.46
N ASP A 206 -7.70 -8.92 -4.22
CA ASP A 206 -6.68 -8.99 -5.25
C ASP A 206 -5.26 -8.83 -4.69
N CYS A 207 -5.11 -8.06 -3.60
CA CYS A 207 -3.82 -7.86 -2.93
C CYS A 207 -4.00 -7.63 -1.43
N PHE A 208 -2.95 -7.95 -0.67
CA PHE A 208 -2.79 -7.58 0.75
C PHE A 208 -1.61 -6.63 0.93
N TYR A 209 -1.72 -5.65 1.81
CA TYR A 209 -0.54 -4.93 2.27
C TYR A 209 0.29 -5.84 3.18
N ASN A 210 1.63 -5.78 3.06
CA ASN A 210 2.52 -6.52 3.95
C ASN A 210 3.31 -5.59 4.88
N SER A 211 3.91 -6.18 5.91
CA SER A 211 4.65 -5.45 6.93
C SER A 211 6.15 -5.25 6.61
N SER A 212 6.57 -5.46 5.35
CA SER A 212 7.99 -5.44 4.96
C SER A 212 8.70 -4.10 5.17
N LYS A 213 7.95 -2.98 5.33
CA LYS A 213 8.52 -1.67 5.74
C LYS A 213 9.37 -1.80 7.01
N TRP A 214 8.92 -2.57 7.97
CA TRP A 214 9.58 -2.72 9.29
C TRP A 214 10.65 -3.80 9.33
N TRP A 215 10.87 -4.52 8.23
CA TRP A 215 11.88 -5.57 8.19
C TRP A 215 13.30 -5.00 8.26
N ASP A 216 14.11 -5.58 9.13
CA ASP A 216 15.53 -5.29 9.30
C ASP A 216 16.42 -5.97 8.23
N PHE A 217 15.81 -6.66 7.28
CA PHE A 217 16.42 -7.53 6.27
C PHE A 217 17.08 -8.79 6.84
N GLU A 218 16.80 -9.15 8.10
CA GLU A 218 17.46 -10.27 8.78
C GLU A 218 16.49 -11.22 9.48
N ALA A 219 15.59 -10.69 10.31
CA ALA A 219 14.64 -11.48 11.08
C ALA A 219 13.73 -12.35 10.18
N PRO A 220 13.40 -13.59 10.57
CA PRO A 220 12.69 -14.53 9.71
C PRO A 220 11.23 -14.16 9.43
N TRP A 221 10.58 -13.40 10.31
CA TRP A 221 9.15 -13.13 10.29
C TRP A 221 8.62 -12.58 8.94
N CYS A 222 9.41 -11.76 8.26
CA CYS A 222 8.97 -11.14 6.99
C CYS A 222 8.84 -12.19 5.87
N LEU A 223 9.77 -13.13 5.79
CA LEU A 223 9.72 -14.23 4.85
C LEU A 223 8.67 -15.29 5.23
N GLU A 224 8.44 -15.48 6.53
CA GLU A 224 7.35 -16.33 7.03
C GLU A 224 5.98 -15.75 6.66
N GLN A 225 5.78 -14.43 6.84
CA GLN A 225 4.57 -13.75 6.40
C GLN A 225 4.38 -13.91 4.88
N HIS A 226 5.44 -13.66 4.09
CA HIS A 226 5.41 -13.83 2.64
C HIS A 226 5.02 -15.25 2.24
N GLU A 227 5.70 -16.28 2.77
CA GLU A 227 5.42 -17.69 2.44
C GLU A 227 3.98 -18.09 2.81
N ARG A 228 3.46 -17.60 3.94
CA ARG A 228 2.11 -17.90 4.40
C ARG A 228 1.03 -17.34 3.46
N PHE A 229 1.25 -16.14 2.90
CA PHE A 229 0.19 -15.44 2.17
C PHE A 229 0.36 -15.39 0.65
N ARG A 230 1.53 -15.71 0.09
CA ARG A 230 1.81 -15.62 -1.35
C ARG A 230 0.86 -16.42 -2.24
N HIS A 231 0.18 -17.44 -1.70
CA HIS A 231 -0.83 -18.24 -2.40
C HIS A 231 -2.27 -17.76 -2.13
N VAL A 232 -2.46 -16.84 -1.18
CA VAL A 232 -3.77 -16.28 -0.84
C VAL A 232 -4.07 -15.07 -1.70
N ALA A 233 -3.17 -14.10 -1.67
CA ALA A 233 -3.22 -12.91 -2.52
C ALA A 233 -1.80 -12.35 -2.68
N PRO A 234 -1.47 -11.76 -3.85
CA PRO A 234 -0.25 -10.99 -4.01
C PRO A 234 -0.14 -9.86 -3.01
N SER A 235 1.08 -9.47 -2.65
CA SER A 235 1.30 -8.40 -1.69
C SER A 235 1.65 -7.06 -2.32
N ILE A 236 1.34 -5.98 -1.59
CA ILE A 236 1.81 -4.62 -1.84
C ILE A 236 2.77 -4.24 -0.71
N ALA A 237 4.02 -3.95 -1.06
CA ALA A 237 5.00 -3.39 -0.16
C ALA A 237 5.08 -1.86 -0.29
N PHE A 238 5.56 -1.20 0.75
CA PHE A 238 5.74 0.25 0.77
C PHE A 238 6.89 0.63 1.72
N PRO A 239 7.65 1.71 1.42
CA PRO A 239 8.69 2.19 2.32
C PRO A 239 8.15 3.08 3.44
N GLU A 240 7.02 3.75 3.21
CA GLU A 240 6.26 4.55 4.18
C GLU A 240 4.80 4.64 3.73
N SER A 241 3.89 4.99 4.64
CA SER A 241 2.48 5.25 4.37
C SER A 241 2.04 6.58 5.00
N HIS A 242 0.76 6.95 4.82
CA HIS A 242 0.18 8.13 5.47
C HIS A 242 0.04 7.97 7.00
N ASP A 243 0.15 6.74 7.53
CA ASP A 243 0.04 6.45 8.97
C ASP A 243 1.40 6.35 9.67
N THR A 244 2.50 6.28 8.89
CA THR A 244 3.84 6.13 9.44
C THR A 244 4.58 7.46 9.47
N GLU A 245 5.69 7.51 10.22
CA GLU A 245 6.66 8.59 10.03
C GLU A 245 7.21 8.55 8.60
N ARG A 246 7.64 9.72 8.12
CA ARG A 246 8.34 9.81 6.85
C ARG A 246 9.71 9.15 6.97
N LEU A 247 10.06 8.30 6.04
CA LEU A 247 11.35 7.61 6.05
C LEU A 247 12.53 8.59 6.05
N ALA A 248 12.42 9.72 5.37
CA ALA A 248 13.45 10.75 5.40
C ALA A 248 13.64 11.37 6.80
N ALA A 249 12.57 11.46 7.61
CA ALA A 249 12.67 11.89 9.01
C ALA A 249 13.34 10.80 9.85
N GLU A 250 12.90 9.54 9.74
CA GLU A 250 13.45 8.38 10.46
C GLU A 250 14.95 8.18 10.20
N THR A 251 15.43 8.58 9.03
CA THR A 251 16.79 8.27 8.54
C THR A 251 17.70 9.49 8.40
N GLY A 252 17.31 10.62 8.99
CA GLY A 252 18.11 11.85 8.93
C GLY A 252 18.27 12.43 7.51
N GLY A 253 17.35 12.15 6.59
CA GLY A 253 17.42 12.61 5.21
C GLY A 253 18.34 11.79 4.31
N SER A 254 18.65 10.54 4.66
CA SER A 254 19.53 9.69 3.87
C SER A 254 18.88 9.28 2.54
N GLU A 255 19.34 9.87 1.43
CA GLU A 255 18.93 9.50 0.08
C GLU A 255 19.21 8.01 -0.20
N ALA A 256 20.36 7.50 0.26
CA ALA A 256 20.76 6.12 0.09
C ALA A 256 19.76 5.14 0.71
N VAL A 257 19.26 5.42 1.93
CA VAL A 257 18.26 4.58 2.58
C VAL A 257 16.89 4.71 1.92
N GLN A 258 16.52 5.89 1.42
CA GLN A 258 15.30 6.06 0.62
C GLN A 258 15.34 5.16 -0.61
N CYS A 259 16.44 5.21 -1.37
CA CYS A 259 16.60 4.34 -2.53
C CYS A 259 16.58 2.85 -2.15
N GLN A 260 17.27 2.45 -1.08
CA GLN A 260 17.30 1.06 -0.59
C GLN A 260 15.88 0.54 -0.31
N ARG A 261 15.11 1.28 0.48
CA ARG A 261 13.77 0.86 0.92
C ARG A 261 12.79 0.79 -0.25
N TYR A 262 12.86 1.74 -1.19
CA TYR A 262 12.02 1.68 -2.37
C TYR A 262 12.39 0.53 -3.30
N ALA A 263 13.67 0.35 -3.62
CA ALA A 263 14.13 -0.77 -4.45
C ALA A 263 13.75 -2.11 -3.82
N PHE A 264 13.96 -2.26 -2.51
CA PHE A 264 13.56 -3.47 -1.79
C PHE A 264 12.05 -3.72 -1.94
N ALA A 265 11.20 -2.74 -1.61
CA ALA A 265 9.75 -2.89 -1.70
C ALA A 265 9.31 -3.31 -3.11
N ALA A 266 9.88 -2.68 -4.15
CA ALA A 266 9.56 -2.99 -5.53
C ALA A 266 10.03 -4.38 -5.98
N LEU A 267 11.17 -4.87 -5.49
CA LEU A 267 11.74 -6.17 -5.87
C LEU A 267 11.25 -7.32 -4.98
N PHE A 268 10.68 -7.00 -3.83
CA PHE A 268 10.16 -7.99 -2.87
C PHE A 268 8.74 -8.43 -3.22
N SER A 269 7.82 -7.49 -3.42
CA SER A 269 6.38 -7.75 -3.59
C SER A 269 5.91 -7.58 -5.03
N CYS A 270 4.75 -8.14 -5.34
CA CYS A 270 4.07 -7.96 -6.63
C CYS A 270 3.69 -6.48 -6.85
N GLY A 271 3.11 -5.83 -5.83
CA GLY A 271 2.78 -4.41 -5.84
C GLY A 271 3.80 -3.55 -5.06
N VAL A 272 3.91 -2.27 -5.42
CA VAL A 272 4.64 -1.27 -4.64
C VAL A 272 3.83 0.01 -4.55
N GLN A 273 3.66 0.52 -3.33
CA GLN A 273 3.03 1.81 -3.07
C GLN A 273 4.07 2.85 -2.65
N LEU A 274 3.85 4.09 -3.06
CA LEU A 274 4.64 5.24 -2.68
C LEU A 274 3.73 6.34 -2.15
N THR A 275 4.08 6.91 -1.01
CA THR A 275 3.43 8.11 -0.48
C THR A 275 4.00 9.35 -1.16
N MET A 276 3.15 10.24 -1.66
CA MET A 276 3.57 11.46 -2.37
C MET A 276 4.50 12.32 -1.50
N GLY A 277 5.59 12.80 -2.10
CA GLY A 277 6.66 13.53 -1.42
C GLY A 277 7.81 12.64 -0.94
N TYR A 278 7.65 11.31 -0.94
CA TYR A 278 8.74 10.37 -0.71
C TYR A 278 9.90 10.58 -1.69
N GLU A 279 9.57 10.72 -2.96
CA GLU A 279 10.51 10.93 -4.05
C GLU A 279 11.32 12.23 -3.92
N LEU A 280 10.82 13.15 -3.10
CA LEU A 280 11.46 14.43 -2.80
C LEU A 280 12.12 14.48 -1.41
N GLY A 281 12.03 13.39 -0.65
CA GLY A 281 12.59 13.31 0.70
C GLY A 281 11.90 14.20 1.72
N TYR A 282 10.58 14.33 1.62
CA TYR A 282 9.79 15.07 2.61
C TYR A 282 9.92 14.43 3.98
N ARG A 283 10.02 15.25 5.03
CA ARG A 283 10.19 14.83 6.43
C ARG A 283 8.98 15.07 7.30
N ARG A 284 8.10 16.00 6.92
CA ARG A 284 6.89 16.29 7.69
C ARG A 284 5.95 15.11 7.61
N ARG A 285 5.62 14.54 8.78
CA ARG A 285 4.61 13.47 8.87
C ARG A 285 3.28 13.98 8.30
N LEU A 286 2.60 13.09 7.58
CA LEU A 286 1.23 13.34 7.16
C LEU A 286 0.30 13.20 8.36
N ASP A 287 -0.72 14.05 8.38
CA ASP A 287 -1.76 14.05 9.40
C ASP A 287 -3.11 14.12 8.67
N VAL A 288 -3.96 13.13 8.94
CA VAL A 288 -5.25 12.97 8.26
C VAL A 288 -6.28 14.03 8.62
N VAL A 289 -6.00 14.88 9.60
CA VAL A 289 -6.85 15.99 10.04
C VAL A 289 -6.33 17.33 9.51
N THR A 290 -5.01 17.57 9.62
CA THR A 290 -4.44 18.91 9.47
C THR A 290 -3.62 19.13 8.21
N THR A 291 -3.11 18.06 7.56
CA THR A 291 -2.29 18.22 6.35
C THR A 291 -3.08 18.86 5.21
N ARG A 292 -2.49 19.86 4.58
CA ARG A 292 -3.08 20.62 3.47
C ARG A 292 -2.08 20.71 2.28
N PRO A 293 -2.53 20.99 1.05
CA PRO A 293 -1.65 21.15 -0.11
C PRO A 293 -0.57 22.21 0.08
N GLY A 294 -0.81 23.22 0.90
CA GLY A 294 0.16 24.27 1.23
C GLY A 294 1.28 23.84 2.18
N ASP A 295 1.21 22.65 2.74
CA ASP A 295 2.20 22.09 3.68
C ASP A 295 3.39 21.45 2.99
N ARG A 296 3.51 21.59 1.66
CA ARG A 296 4.66 21.11 0.91
C ARG A 296 5.94 21.77 1.41
N GLU A 297 6.95 20.94 1.66
CA GLU A 297 8.26 21.40 2.07
C GLU A 297 9.24 21.35 0.90
N PRO A 298 10.37 22.10 0.98
CA PRO A 298 11.46 21.94 0.02
C PRO A 298 11.99 20.50 0.04
N GLY A 299 12.16 19.90 -1.15
CA GLY A 299 12.75 18.56 -1.28
C GLY A 299 14.21 18.55 -0.82
N LEU A 300 14.64 17.45 -0.20
CA LEU A 300 16.05 17.19 0.12
C LEU A 300 16.82 16.70 -1.11
N PHE A 301 16.13 15.97 -1.99
CA PHE A 301 16.66 15.35 -3.21
C PHE A 301 15.52 15.10 -4.21
N ASP A 302 15.83 14.56 -5.37
CA ASP A 302 14.86 14.13 -6.38
C ASP A 302 15.13 12.70 -6.84
N LEU A 303 14.29 11.77 -6.41
CA LEU A 303 14.36 10.34 -6.76
C LEU A 303 13.44 9.95 -7.93
N THR A 304 12.78 10.89 -8.61
CA THR A 304 11.82 10.57 -9.69
C THR A 304 12.45 9.72 -10.79
N GLY A 305 13.69 10.06 -11.19
CA GLY A 305 14.46 9.29 -12.17
C GLY A 305 14.84 7.88 -11.70
N PHE A 306 15.22 7.74 -10.44
CA PHE A 306 15.52 6.44 -9.82
C PHE A 306 14.28 5.56 -9.76
N ILE A 307 13.16 6.07 -9.23
CA ILE A 307 11.88 5.36 -9.11
C ILE A 307 11.40 4.88 -10.48
N ARG A 308 11.50 5.73 -11.51
CA ARG A 308 11.17 5.37 -12.90
C ARG A 308 11.97 4.15 -13.37
N ARG A 309 13.28 4.11 -13.11
CA ARG A 309 14.13 2.97 -13.50
C ARG A 309 13.76 1.70 -12.75
N VAL A 310 13.53 1.78 -11.45
CA VAL A 310 13.07 0.62 -10.63
C VAL A 310 11.74 0.09 -11.16
N ASN A 311 10.77 0.97 -11.41
CA ASN A 311 9.46 0.59 -11.92
C ASN A 311 9.52 0.03 -13.36
N ALA A 312 10.42 0.55 -14.19
CA ALA A 312 10.67 0.02 -15.52
C ALA A 312 11.27 -1.40 -15.44
N LEU A 313 12.25 -1.64 -14.57
CA LEU A 313 12.81 -2.96 -14.31
C LEU A 313 11.73 -3.92 -13.83
N LYS A 314 10.93 -3.51 -12.84
CA LYS A 314 9.84 -4.32 -12.28
C LYS A 314 8.84 -4.76 -13.34
N ARG A 315 8.42 -3.86 -14.23
CA ARG A 315 7.42 -4.17 -15.28
C ARG A 315 7.93 -5.11 -16.37
N ARG A 316 9.20 -5.01 -16.74
CA ARG A 316 9.73 -5.78 -17.86
C ARG A 316 10.31 -7.12 -17.46
N HIS A 317 10.77 -7.28 -16.20
CA HIS A 317 11.50 -8.48 -15.80
C HIS A 317 10.55 -9.59 -15.37
N PRO A 318 10.53 -10.77 -16.06
CA PRO A 318 9.59 -11.84 -15.78
C PRO A 318 9.67 -12.38 -14.35
N LEU A 319 10.86 -12.39 -13.74
CA LEU A 319 11.07 -12.79 -12.34
C LEU A 319 10.23 -11.98 -11.36
N LEU A 320 9.85 -10.75 -11.72
CA LEU A 320 9.12 -9.80 -10.86
C LEU A 320 7.63 -9.70 -11.22
N ALA A 321 7.15 -10.51 -12.17
CA ALA A 321 5.77 -10.44 -12.67
C ALA A 321 4.71 -10.92 -11.65
N GLY A 322 5.10 -11.66 -10.63
CA GLY A 322 4.23 -12.19 -9.59
C GLY A 322 4.85 -12.13 -8.20
N GLU A 323 4.13 -12.65 -7.23
CA GLU A 323 4.59 -12.71 -5.83
C GLU A 323 5.84 -13.56 -5.68
N GLY A 324 5.89 -14.70 -6.34
CA GLY A 324 7.05 -15.58 -6.39
C GLY A 324 7.34 -16.30 -5.07
N VAL A 325 8.44 -17.05 -5.09
CA VAL A 325 9.02 -17.70 -3.91
C VAL A 325 10.26 -16.93 -3.49
N LEU A 326 10.41 -16.66 -2.22
CA LEU A 326 11.56 -15.97 -1.64
C LEU A 326 12.18 -16.82 -0.53
N ARG A 327 13.49 -17.02 -0.60
CA ARG A 327 14.24 -17.72 0.46
C ARG A 327 15.55 -17.01 0.74
N ARG A 328 15.85 -16.80 2.01
CA ARG A 328 17.16 -16.33 2.40
C ARG A 328 18.20 -17.44 2.17
N VAL A 329 19.30 -17.07 1.56
CA VAL A 329 20.48 -17.94 1.41
C VAL A 329 21.67 -17.32 2.13
N GLU A 330 22.75 -18.09 2.27
CA GLU A 330 23.98 -17.59 2.86
C GLU A 330 24.47 -16.37 2.12
N GLY A 331 24.85 -15.33 2.86
CA GLY A 331 25.36 -14.06 2.35
C GLY A 331 26.76 -13.76 2.92
N ALA A 332 27.12 -12.50 2.94
CA ALA A 332 28.28 -11.98 3.62
C ALA A 332 27.86 -11.14 4.85
N PRO A 333 28.76 -10.77 5.75
CA PRO A 333 28.44 -9.82 6.81
C PRO A 333 27.78 -8.56 6.25
N ASP A 334 26.68 -8.11 6.86
CA ASP A 334 25.85 -6.98 6.42
C ASP A 334 25.20 -7.13 5.03
N VAL A 335 25.23 -8.30 4.41
CA VAL A 335 24.58 -8.54 3.12
C VAL A 335 23.48 -9.59 3.28
N THR A 336 22.27 -9.22 2.89
CA THR A 336 21.15 -10.17 2.79
C THR A 336 21.01 -10.59 1.34
N VAL A 337 20.95 -11.90 1.13
CA VAL A 337 20.73 -12.50 -0.19
C VAL A 337 19.41 -13.25 -0.17
N LEU A 338 18.45 -12.81 -0.97
CA LEU A 338 17.18 -13.48 -1.17
C LEU A 338 17.19 -14.16 -2.53
N ARG A 339 17.13 -15.48 -2.53
CA ARG A 339 16.85 -16.26 -3.72
C ARG A 339 15.39 -16.09 -4.08
N ARG A 340 15.12 -15.79 -5.35
CA ARG A 340 13.78 -15.54 -5.87
C ARG A 340 13.48 -16.43 -7.06
N TRP A 341 12.26 -17.01 -7.09
CA TRP A 341 11.67 -17.70 -8.23
C TRP A 341 10.34 -17.06 -8.59
N THR A 342 9.97 -17.08 -9.87
CA THR A 342 8.67 -16.55 -10.31
C THR A 342 7.51 -17.33 -9.72
N ASP A 343 7.67 -18.66 -9.60
CA ASP A 343 6.66 -19.63 -9.18
C ASP A 343 7.32 -20.83 -8.50
N ASP A 344 6.52 -21.77 -7.98
CA ASP A 344 7.01 -22.99 -7.33
C ASP A 344 7.76 -23.94 -8.30
N ALA A 345 7.51 -23.82 -9.61
CA ALA A 345 8.24 -24.57 -10.65
C ALA A 345 9.62 -23.96 -10.96
N GLY A 346 9.86 -22.72 -10.51
CA GLY A 346 11.10 -21.99 -10.75
C GLY A 346 11.31 -21.66 -12.21
N THR A 347 10.28 -21.13 -12.87
CA THR A 347 10.29 -20.78 -14.29
C THR A 347 11.38 -19.74 -14.60
N HIS A 348 11.49 -18.69 -13.80
CA HIS A 348 12.60 -17.74 -13.83
C HIS A 348 13.23 -17.68 -12.43
N ARG A 349 14.55 -17.48 -12.39
CA ARG A 349 15.34 -17.56 -11.16
C ARG A 349 16.28 -16.37 -11.04
N GLY A 350 16.58 -16.02 -9.78
CA GLY A 350 17.52 -14.96 -9.50
C GLY A 350 17.66 -14.67 -8.03
N PHE A 351 18.23 -13.51 -7.73
CA PHE A 351 18.54 -13.07 -6.38
C PHE A 351 18.20 -11.58 -6.24
N VAL A 352 17.63 -11.22 -5.09
CA VAL A 352 17.61 -9.84 -4.61
C VAL A 352 18.71 -9.74 -3.56
N VAL A 353 19.69 -8.87 -3.78
CA VAL A 353 20.87 -8.74 -2.92
C VAL A 353 20.87 -7.35 -2.31
N ILE A 354 20.99 -7.29 -0.99
CA ILE A 354 20.79 -6.08 -0.18
C ILE A 354 22.05 -5.83 0.66
N ASN A 355 22.74 -4.72 0.43
CA ASN A 355 23.75 -4.25 1.37
C ASN A 355 23.06 -3.52 2.52
N ARG A 356 23.07 -4.12 3.73
CA ARG A 356 22.48 -3.53 4.93
C ARG A 356 23.32 -2.41 5.53
N ASN A 357 24.63 -2.42 5.22
CA ASN A 357 25.53 -1.37 5.67
C ASN A 357 25.24 -0.07 4.91
N ARG A 358 25.05 1.01 5.63
CA ARG A 358 24.64 2.31 5.09
C ARG A 358 25.83 3.22 4.73
N THR A 359 27.06 2.85 5.12
CA THR A 359 28.28 3.66 4.98
C THR A 359 29.35 2.98 4.17
N ASP A 360 29.41 1.64 4.20
CA ASP A 360 30.51 0.90 3.62
C ASP A 360 30.04 0.01 2.46
N GLU A 361 30.92 -0.12 1.47
CA GLU A 361 30.76 -1.14 0.45
C GLU A 361 30.89 -2.54 1.03
N ARG A 362 30.23 -3.50 0.43
CA ARG A 362 30.30 -4.92 0.78
C ARG A 362 30.50 -5.76 -0.47
N GLU A 363 31.13 -6.90 -0.28
CA GLU A 363 31.27 -7.91 -1.32
C GLU A 363 30.55 -9.19 -0.87
N VAL A 364 29.91 -9.85 -1.82
CA VAL A 364 29.24 -11.13 -1.62
C VAL A 364 29.50 -12.05 -2.81
N ARG A 365 29.82 -13.30 -2.52
CA ARG A 365 29.91 -14.34 -3.54
C ARG A 365 28.52 -15.00 -3.70
N LEU A 366 28.05 -15.10 -4.93
CA LEU A 366 26.79 -15.75 -5.26
C LEU A 366 27.04 -17.10 -5.94
N ASP A 367 26.27 -18.09 -5.57
CA ASP A 367 26.26 -19.37 -6.25
C ASP A 367 25.19 -19.37 -7.35
N PHE A 368 25.61 -19.42 -8.57
CA PHE A 368 24.77 -19.41 -9.77
C PHE A 368 24.45 -20.82 -10.29
N SER A 369 24.87 -21.87 -9.60
CA SER A 369 24.72 -23.28 -10.07
C SER A 369 23.29 -23.69 -10.40
N ASP A 370 22.28 -23.04 -9.77
CA ASP A 370 20.87 -23.32 -10.01
C ASP A 370 20.25 -22.46 -11.13
N LEU A 371 20.99 -21.49 -11.67
CA LEU A 371 20.50 -20.69 -12.78
C LEU A 371 20.62 -21.48 -14.08
N ARG A 372 19.62 -21.36 -14.94
CA ARG A 372 19.55 -22.09 -16.23
C ARG A 372 20.14 -21.30 -17.38
N ALA A 373 20.31 -19.99 -17.20
CA ALA A 373 20.89 -19.09 -18.19
C ALA A 373 21.92 -18.16 -17.53
N GLU A 374 22.69 -17.47 -18.35
CA GLU A 374 23.73 -16.55 -17.89
C GLU A 374 23.13 -15.50 -16.94
N PRO A 375 23.69 -15.34 -15.71
CA PRO A 375 23.19 -14.35 -14.77
C PRO A 375 23.51 -12.92 -15.23
N ARG A 376 22.52 -12.05 -15.11
CA ARG A 376 22.62 -10.62 -15.40
C ARG A 376 22.36 -9.81 -14.14
N VAL A 377 23.15 -8.75 -13.92
CA VAL A 377 22.97 -7.82 -12.80
C VAL A 377 22.22 -6.59 -13.27
N HIS A 378 21.19 -6.20 -12.53
CA HIS A 378 20.38 -5.00 -12.76
C HIS A 378 20.55 -4.04 -11.59
N ARG A 379 21.12 -2.86 -11.86
CA ARG A 379 21.41 -1.80 -10.89
C ARG A 379 20.61 -0.54 -11.22
N PRO A 380 19.37 -0.42 -10.77
CA PRO A 380 18.54 0.76 -11.08
C PRO A 380 19.07 2.05 -10.43
N TRP A 381 20.02 1.93 -9.52
CA TRP A 381 20.59 3.05 -8.75
C TRP A 381 21.41 4.01 -9.62
N TRP A 382 22.25 3.49 -10.51
CA TRP A 382 23.22 4.31 -11.22
C TRP A 382 22.77 4.67 -12.65
N PRO A 383 22.64 5.96 -12.99
CA PRO A 383 22.49 6.37 -14.39
C PRO A 383 23.73 5.95 -15.19
N GLY A 384 23.55 5.24 -16.30
CA GLY A 384 24.63 4.85 -17.20
C GLY A 384 25.34 3.54 -16.91
N THR A 385 24.93 2.76 -15.91
CA THR A 385 25.32 1.36 -15.81
C THR A 385 24.60 0.57 -16.92
N GLU A 386 25.34 -0.28 -17.64
CA GLU A 386 24.72 -1.21 -18.60
C GLU A 386 23.71 -2.07 -17.84
N GLU A 387 22.45 -1.86 -18.15
CA GLU A 387 21.37 -2.62 -17.54
C GLU A 387 21.41 -4.05 -18.07
N GLY A 388 21.58 -5.01 -17.17
CA GLY A 388 21.72 -6.41 -17.53
C GLY A 388 23.13 -6.81 -17.96
N ALA A 389 24.16 -6.18 -17.44
CA ALA A 389 25.54 -6.66 -17.59
C ALA A 389 25.69 -8.09 -17.01
N ALA A 390 26.64 -8.87 -17.53
CA ALA A 390 26.95 -10.19 -16.99
C ALA A 390 27.29 -10.08 -15.49
N ALA A 391 26.65 -10.91 -14.66
CA ALA A 391 26.88 -10.87 -13.22
C ALA A 391 28.20 -11.58 -12.87
N PRO A 392 29.15 -10.90 -12.20
CA PRO A 392 30.34 -11.57 -11.72
C PRO A 392 29.99 -12.49 -10.53
N PRO A 393 30.75 -13.60 -10.32
CA PRO A 393 30.52 -14.48 -9.17
C PRO A 393 30.67 -13.77 -7.80
N THR A 394 31.52 -12.76 -7.72
CA THR A 394 31.66 -11.88 -6.56
C THR A 394 31.09 -10.51 -6.92
N LEU A 395 30.03 -10.14 -6.24
CA LEU A 395 29.32 -8.89 -6.45
C LEU A 395 29.76 -7.85 -5.40
N ARG A 396 30.21 -6.69 -5.86
CA ARG A 396 30.50 -5.53 -5.01
C ARG A 396 29.25 -4.64 -4.98
N LEU A 397 28.83 -4.25 -3.79
CA LEU A 397 27.63 -3.45 -3.50
C LEU A 397 28.06 -2.13 -2.87
N ALA A 398 27.52 -1.03 -3.38
CA ALA A 398 27.65 0.27 -2.72
C ALA A 398 26.90 0.29 -1.38
N PRO A 399 27.15 1.28 -0.49
CA PRO A 399 26.39 1.45 0.74
C PRO A 399 24.88 1.49 0.49
N ALA A 400 24.12 0.75 1.28
CA ALA A 400 22.65 0.63 1.18
C ALA A 400 22.12 0.20 -0.21
N GLU A 401 22.94 -0.40 -1.07
CA GLU A 401 22.50 -0.80 -2.40
C GLU A 401 21.62 -2.06 -2.40
N VAL A 402 20.60 -2.06 -3.26
CA VAL A 402 19.79 -3.24 -3.58
C VAL A 402 19.89 -3.51 -5.06
N VAL A 403 20.25 -4.73 -5.43
CA VAL A 403 20.38 -5.16 -6.80
C VAL A 403 19.55 -6.41 -7.10
N LEU A 404 19.12 -6.53 -8.34
CA LEU A 404 18.56 -7.76 -8.88
C LEU A 404 19.63 -8.48 -9.69
N VAL A 405 19.89 -9.74 -9.39
CA VAL A 405 20.66 -10.65 -10.25
C VAL A 405 19.70 -11.72 -10.75
N ALA A 406 19.55 -11.84 -12.06
CA ALA A 406 18.57 -12.74 -12.63
C ALA A 406 19.07 -13.40 -13.91
N GLU A 407 18.46 -14.50 -14.29
CA GLU A 407 18.69 -15.15 -15.59
C GLU A 407 18.42 -14.16 -16.73
N ALA A 408 19.24 -14.22 -17.77
CA ALA A 408 18.96 -13.51 -19.02
C ALA A 408 17.56 -13.93 -19.54
N SER A 409 16.71 -12.93 -19.80
CA SER A 409 15.33 -13.13 -20.31
C SER A 409 15.33 -13.39 -21.82
#